data_48e7640f6c10a40e56d762d28cc924cb
#
_entry.id   48e7640f6c10a40e56d762d28cc924cb
#
_cell.length_a   1.000
_cell.length_b   1.000
_cell.length_c   1.000
_cell.angle_alpha   90.00
_cell.angle_beta   90.00
_cell.angle_gamma   90.00
#
_symmetry.space_group_name_H-M   'P 1'
#
loop_
_entity.id
_entity.type
_entity.pdbx_description
1 polymer ?
#
loop_
_entity_poly.entity_id
_entity_poly.type
_entity_poly.pdbx_seq_one_letter_code
_entity_poly.pdbx_strand_id
1 'polypeptide(L)'
;MTKKLWVATSNVKANSNLYNYEKFISKKFNQKFNQEYIKILSWSIENLDNFWNTIWDYCKVKGIKGKEKIKKSNIFYRNTFLPNSKLNFAENLLSKKDNTKAITFISENGFREE
;
A
#
# COMPACT_ATOMS: atom_id res chain seq x y z
N MET A 1 -25.34 8.10 -19.29
CA MET A 1 -24.55 7.01 -18.66
C MET A 1 -23.18 6.94 -19.32
N THR A 2 -22.11 7.13 -18.57
CA THR A 2 -20.73 6.94 -19.07
C THR A 2 -20.46 5.46 -19.28
N LYS A 3 -20.17 5.03 -20.50
CA LYS A 3 -19.82 3.63 -20.83
C LYS A 3 -18.48 3.29 -20.19
N LYS A 4 -18.41 2.24 -19.37
CA LYS A 4 -17.15 1.74 -18.83
C LYS A 4 -16.29 1.22 -19.96
N LEU A 5 -15.10 1.74 -20.14
CA LEU A 5 -14.16 1.31 -21.19
C LEU A 5 -13.51 -0.03 -20.87
N TRP A 6 -13.29 -0.32 -19.60
CA TRP A 6 -12.66 -1.54 -19.12
C TRP A 6 -13.15 -1.91 -17.71
N VAL A 7 -13.26 -3.21 -17.45
CA VAL A 7 -13.58 -3.76 -16.12
C VAL A 7 -12.68 -4.96 -15.87
N ALA A 8 -12.05 -5.01 -14.70
CA ALA A 8 -11.22 -6.13 -14.29
C ALA A 8 -12.05 -7.42 -14.23
N THR A 9 -11.54 -8.49 -14.86
CA THR A 9 -12.14 -9.83 -14.77
C THR A 9 -12.03 -10.38 -13.34
N SER A 10 -12.83 -11.38 -13.01
CA SER A 10 -12.78 -12.04 -11.69
C SER A 10 -11.39 -12.62 -11.38
N ASN A 11 -10.72 -13.18 -12.40
CA ASN A 11 -9.37 -13.71 -12.24
C ASN A 11 -8.34 -12.61 -11.93
N VAL A 12 -8.39 -11.48 -12.63
CA VAL A 12 -7.50 -10.32 -12.37
C VAL A 12 -7.74 -9.79 -10.95
N LYS A 13 -8.99 -9.68 -10.53
CA LYS A 13 -9.32 -9.25 -9.16
C LYS A 13 -8.77 -10.21 -8.11
N ALA A 14 -9.03 -11.53 -8.28
CA ALA A 14 -8.62 -12.56 -7.32
C ALA A 14 -7.10 -12.66 -7.14
N ASN A 15 -6.32 -12.34 -8.17
CA ASN A 15 -4.85 -12.36 -8.15
C ASN A 15 -4.22 -11.00 -7.83
N SER A 16 -5.01 -9.98 -7.56
CA SER A 16 -4.50 -8.63 -7.26
C SER A 16 -3.96 -8.51 -5.84
N ASN A 17 -2.96 -7.63 -5.66
CA ASN A 17 -2.47 -7.26 -4.34
C ASN A 17 -3.57 -6.62 -3.48
N LEU A 18 -4.48 -5.88 -4.09
CA LEU A 18 -5.62 -5.29 -3.39
C LEU A 18 -6.53 -6.36 -2.78
N TYR A 19 -6.81 -7.44 -3.50
CA TYR A 19 -7.61 -8.56 -2.97
C TYR A 19 -6.89 -9.31 -1.85
N ASN A 20 -5.58 -9.47 -1.96
CA ASN A 20 -4.78 -10.07 -0.90
C ASN A 20 -4.79 -9.20 0.37
N TYR A 21 -4.69 -7.89 0.20
CA TYR A 21 -4.84 -6.93 1.30
C TYR A 21 -6.25 -6.96 1.88
N GLU A 22 -7.29 -7.02 1.05
CA GLU A 22 -8.68 -7.19 1.49
C GLU A 22 -8.84 -8.41 2.39
N LYS A 23 -8.31 -9.58 1.99
CA LYS A 23 -8.33 -10.80 2.82
C LYS A 23 -7.66 -10.58 4.18
N PHE A 24 -6.52 -9.87 4.18
CA PHE A 24 -5.79 -9.56 5.41
C PHE A 24 -6.62 -8.69 6.37
N ILE A 25 -7.19 -7.59 5.90
CA ILE A 25 -8.01 -6.69 6.73
C ILE A 25 -9.35 -7.32 7.12
N SER A 26 -9.97 -8.09 6.23
CA SER A 26 -11.21 -8.82 6.50
C SER A 26 -11.04 -9.77 7.67
N LYS A 27 -9.95 -10.53 7.70
CA LYS A 27 -9.62 -11.44 8.80
C LYS A 27 -9.34 -10.68 10.10
N LYS A 28 -8.59 -9.57 10.02
CA LYS A 28 -8.18 -8.80 11.20
C LYS A 28 -9.33 -8.08 11.88
N PHE A 29 -10.30 -7.56 11.12
CA PHE A 29 -11.40 -6.74 11.62
C PHE A 29 -12.77 -7.43 11.54
N ASN A 30 -12.83 -8.69 11.11
CA ASN A 30 -14.07 -9.45 10.89
C ASN A 30 -15.07 -8.70 10.01
N GLN A 31 -14.59 -8.10 8.90
CA GLN A 31 -15.39 -7.33 7.94
C GLN A 31 -15.37 -7.96 6.56
N LYS A 32 -16.43 -7.72 5.76
CA LYS A 32 -16.55 -8.21 4.39
C LYS A 32 -16.61 -7.04 3.41
N PHE A 33 -15.66 -6.99 2.48
CA PHE A 33 -15.60 -5.97 1.43
C PHE A 33 -16.10 -6.46 0.07
N ASN A 34 -16.22 -7.80 -0.12
CA ASN A 34 -16.79 -8.46 -1.31
C ASN A 34 -16.09 -8.09 -2.63
N GLN A 35 -14.78 -7.84 -2.60
CA GLN A 35 -13.99 -7.37 -3.75
C GLN A 35 -14.50 -6.04 -4.34
N GLU A 36 -15.17 -5.23 -3.53
CA GLU A 36 -15.64 -3.92 -3.91
C GLU A 36 -14.65 -2.84 -3.42
N TYR A 37 -13.87 -2.30 -4.35
CA TYR A 37 -12.89 -1.26 -4.05
C TYR A 37 -13.45 -0.11 -3.22
N ILE A 38 -14.69 0.33 -3.55
CA ILE A 38 -15.31 1.47 -2.86
C ILE A 38 -15.54 1.20 -1.37
N LYS A 39 -15.81 -0.05 -0.98
CA LYS A 39 -15.98 -0.41 0.42
C LYS A 39 -14.66 -0.34 1.19
N ILE A 40 -13.56 -0.78 0.55
CA ILE A 40 -12.22 -0.67 1.13
C ILE A 40 -11.83 0.80 1.26
N LEU A 41 -12.11 1.61 0.24
CA LEU A 41 -11.84 3.05 0.25
C LEU A 41 -12.60 3.75 1.38
N SER A 42 -13.92 3.54 1.48
CA SER A 42 -14.74 4.13 2.55
C SER A 42 -14.22 3.72 3.93
N TRP A 43 -13.96 2.43 4.13
CA TRP A 43 -13.38 1.93 5.37
C TRP A 43 -12.03 2.59 5.70
N SER A 44 -11.16 2.77 4.71
CA SER A 44 -9.84 3.39 4.91
C SER A 44 -9.93 4.85 5.36
N ILE A 45 -10.92 5.57 4.88
CA ILE A 45 -11.18 6.98 5.25
C ILE A 45 -11.77 7.07 6.67
N GLU A 46 -12.71 6.19 6.99
CA GLU A 46 -13.37 6.15 8.30
C GLU A 46 -12.46 5.63 9.40
N ASN A 47 -11.49 4.77 9.07
CA ASN A 47 -10.62 4.06 10.00
C ASN A 47 -9.13 4.32 9.73
N LEU A 48 -8.72 5.58 9.60
CA LEU A 48 -7.37 5.99 9.21
C LEU A 48 -6.25 5.32 10.04
N ASP A 49 -6.40 5.25 11.37
CA ASP A 49 -5.41 4.60 12.23
C ASP A 49 -5.25 3.11 11.89
N ASN A 50 -6.37 2.41 11.77
CA ASN A 50 -6.38 0.99 11.41
C ASN A 50 -5.82 0.76 10.02
N PHE A 51 -6.21 1.61 9.06
CA PHE A 51 -5.73 1.52 7.69
C PHE A 51 -4.20 1.65 7.62
N TRP A 52 -3.62 2.72 8.15
CA TRP A 52 -2.17 2.94 8.06
C TRP A 52 -1.37 1.93 8.89
N ASN A 53 -1.89 1.50 10.06
CA ASN A 53 -1.29 0.42 10.82
C ASN A 53 -1.28 -0.90 10.06
N THR A 54 -2.37 -1.23 9.34
CA THR A 54 -2.42 -2.45 8.54
C THR A 54 -1.56 -2.37 7.28
N ILE A 55 -1.41 -1.22 6.65
CA ILE A 55 -0.45 -1.02 5.56
C ILE A 55 0.97 -1.32 6.03
N TRP A 56 1.39 -0.78 7.19
CA TRP A 56 2.70 -1.11 7.76
C TRP A 56 2.91 -2.61 7.93
N ASP A 57 1.94 -3.28 8.55
CA ASP A 57 2.03 -4.73 8.83
C ASP A 57 1.99 -5.58 7.54
N TYR A 58 1.07 -5.27 6.63
CA TYR A 58 0.89 -6.00 5.37
C TYR A 58 2.08 -5.84 4.44
N CYS A 59 2.59 -4.63 4.29
CA CYS A 59 3.78 -4.35 3.48
C CYS A 59 5.09 -4.76 4.17
N LYS A 60 5.03 -5.25 5.41
CA LYS A 60 6.21 -5.67 6.19
C LYS A 60 7.28 -4.59 6.27
N VAL A 61 6.84 -3.35 6.53
CA VAL A 61 7.75 -2.21 6.62
C VAL A 61 8.80 -2.45 7.69
N LYS A 62 10.06 -2.35 7.32
CA LYS A 62 11.20 -2.50 8.24
C LYS A 62 11.41 -1.21 9.01
N GLY A 63 11.41 -1.29 10.34
CA GLY A 63 11.57 -0.14 11.21
C GLY A 63 10.90 -0.35 12.56
N ILE A 64 10.94 0.70 13.38
CA ILE A 64 10.26 0.75 14.66
C ILE A 64 8.94 1.48 14.48
N LYS A 65 7.83 0.75 14.59
CA LYS A 65 6.49 1.34 14.46
C LYS A 65 6.11 2.06 15.75
N GLY A 66 5.72 3.33 15.62
CA GLY A 66 5.14 4.09 16.71
C GLY A 66 3.78 3.53 17.14
N LYS A 67 3.44 3.69 18.41
CA LYS A 67 2.19 3.19 19.01
C LYS A 67 1.09 4.25 19.05
N GLU A 68 1.42 5.49 18.74
CA GLU A 68 0.48 6.60 18.82
C GLU A 68 -0.48 6.61 17.62
N LYS A 69 -1.69 7.10 17.86
CA LYS A 69 -2.69 7.35 16.82
C LYS A 69 -2.26 8.53 15.94
N ILE A 70 -2.90 8.63 14.78
CA ILE A 70 -2.71 9.76 13.86
C ILE A 70 -3.00 11.06 14.58
N LYS A 71 -2.06 12.01 14.53
CA LYS A 71 -2.28 13.38 14.99
C LYS A 71 -2.96 14.16 13.89
N LYS A 72 -4.26 14.37 14.03
CA LYS A 72 -5.07 15.14 13.09
C LYS A 72 -4.84 16.64 13.28
N SER A 73 -4.84 17.39 12.20
CA SER A 73 -4.78 18.84 12.16
C SER A 73 -5.89 19.37 11.25
N ASN A 74 -6.36 20.58 11.52
CA ASN A 74 -7.29 21.28 10.62
C ASN A 74 -6.64 21.68 9.28
N ILE A 75 -5.31 21.59 9.22
CA ILE A 75 -4.54 21.84 8.01
C ILE A 75 -4.06 20.50 7.47
N PHE A 76 -4.54 20.10 6.29
CA PHE A 76 -4.35 18.78 5.70
C PHE A 76 -2.89 18.28 5.74
N TYR A 77 -1.93 19.08 5.31
CA TYR A 77 -0.52 18.69 5.25
C TYR A 77 0.19 18.62 6.61
N ARG A 78 -0.47 19.04 7.70
CA ARG A 78 0.05 18.93 9.07
C ARG A 78 -0.43 17.67 9.80
N ASN A 79 -1.21 16.82 9.15
CA ASN A 79 -1.53 15.50 9.72
C ASN A 79 -0.27 14.67 9.84
N THR A 80 -0.08 14.02 10.98
CA THR A 80 1.07 13.13 11.20
C THR A 80 0.60 11.69 11.30
N PHE A 81 1.02 10.88 10.35
CA PHE A 81 0.72 9.44 10.29
C PHE A 81 1.82 8.66 10.99
N LEU A 82 1.44 7.62 11.74
CA LEU A 82 2.33 6.76 12.50
C LEU A 82 3.40 7.56 13.29
N PRO A 83 2.98 8.49 14.20
CA PRO A 83 3.90 9.33 14.96
C PRO A 83 4.93 8.48 15.70
N ASN A 84 6.14 9.02 15.89
CA ASN A 84 7.25 8.36 16.56
C ASN A 84 7.74 7.06 15.90
N SER A 85 7.27 6.73 14.69
CA SER A 85 7.86 5.65 13.91
C SER A 85 9.23 6.07 13.36
N LYS A 86 10.16 5.10 13.34
CA LYS A 86 11.50 5.29 12.78
C LYS A 86 11.74 4.21 11.73
N LEU A 87 12.09 4.61 10.53
CA LEU A 87 12.43 3.69 9.46
C LEU A 87 13.52 4.28 8.57
N ASN A 88 14.24 3.40 7.89
CA ASN A 88 15.18 3.79 6.85
C ASN A 88 14.53 3.46 5.49
N PHE A 89 14.35 4.47 4.65
CA PHE A 89 13.75 4.31 3.32
C PHE A 89 14.59 3.39 2.44
N ALA A 90 15.90 3.57 2.40
CA ALA A 90 16.81 2.75 1.60
C ALA A 90 16.78 1.27 2.03
N GLU A 91 16.73 0.98 3.33
CA GLU A 91 16.61 -0.39 3.85
C GLU A 91 15.33 -1.09 3.37
N ASN A 92 14.23 -0.34 3.30
CA ASN A 92 12.95 -0.87 2.80
C ASN A 92 12.98 -1.06 1.28
N LEU A 93 13.49 -0.08 0.53
CA LEU A 93 13.59 -0.11 -0.92
C LEU A 93 14.53 -1.22 -1.40
N LEU A 94 15.70 -1.36 -0.76
CA LEU A 94 16.73 -2.35 -1.10
C LEU A 94 16.52 -3.67 -0.34
N SER A 95 15.28 -4.07 -0.13
CA SER A 95 14.96 -5.30 0.60
C SER A 95 15.33 -6.57 -0.18
N LYS A 96 15.36 -6.50 -1.50
CA LYS A 96 15.73 -7.62 -2.40
C LYS A 96 17.24 -7.57 -2.63
N LYS A 97 17.93 -8.64 -2.26
CA LYS A 97 19.38 -8.76 -2.34
C LYS A 97 19.75 -10.03 -3.14
N ASP A 98 19.35 -10.06 -4.40
CA ASP A 98 19.65 -11.16 -5.31
C ASP A 98 20.17 -10.62 -6.66
N ASN A 99 20.48 -11.49 -7.59
CA ASN A 99 21.03 -11.15 -8.91
C ASN A 99 19.93 -10.77 -9.93
N THR A 100 18.69 -10.49 -9.48
CA THR A 100 17.66 -10.01 -10.40
C THR A 100 17.92 -8.55 -10.78
N LYS A 101 17.66 -8.26 -12.03
CA LYS A 101 17.80 -6.92 -12.59
C LYS A 101 17.01 -5.91 -11.79
N ALA A 102 17.70 -4.89 -11.30
CA ALA A 102 17.10 -3.81 -10.51
C ALA A 102 16.76 -2.58 -11.37
N ILE A 103 17.69 -2.21 -12.27
CA ILE A 103 17.56 -1.02 -13.13
C ILE A 103 18.07 -1.39 -14.51
N THR A 104 17.40 -0.92 -15.54
CA THR A 104 17.91 -0.93 -16.92
C THR A 104 18.06 0.52 -17.36
N PHE A 105 19.26 0.91 -17.72
CA PHE A 105 19.55 2.19 -18.34
C PHE A 105 19.63 2.03 -19.86
N ILE A 106 18.96 2.88 -20.60
CA ILE A 106 19.05 2.95 -22.06
C ILE A 106 19.24 4.42 -22.43
N SER A 107 20.34 4.72 -23.13
CA SER A 107 20.60 6.08 -23.62
C SER A 107 20.08 6.27 -25.05
N GLU A 108 19.98 7.52 -25.49
CA GLU A 108 19.47 7.87 -26.83
C GLU A 108 20.33 7.28 -27.97
N ASN A 109 21.62 7.04 -27.74
CA ASN A 109 22.52 6.39 -28.71
C ASN A 109 22.42 4.86 -28.71
N GLY A 110 21.48 4.27 -27.98
CA GLY A 110 21.25 2.83 -27.90
C GLY A 110 22.15 2.09 -26.89
N PHE A 111 23.02 2.79 -26.16
CA PHE A 111 23.78 2.17 -25.07
C PHE A 111 22.83 1.64 -24.01
N ARG A 112 23.05 0.40 -23.57
CA ARG A 112 22.23 -0.28 -22.55
C ARG A 112 23.13 -0.85 -21.46
N GLU A 113 22.78 -0.60 -20.22
CA GLU A 113 23.42 -1.14 -19.03
C GLU A 113 22.36 -1.66 -18.04
N GLU A 114 22.71 -2.73 -17.30
CA GLU A 114 21.79 -3.40 -16.37
C GLU A 114 22.45 -3.62 -15.01
#